data_03b4a3e6c6a72562188723b511f96592
#
_entry.id   03b4a3e6c6a72562188723b511f96592
#
_cell.length_a   1.000
_cell.length_b   1.000
_cell.length_c   1.000
_cell.angle_alpha   90.00
_cell.angle_beta   90.00
_cell.angle_gamma   90.00
#
_symmetry.space_group_name_H-M   'P 1'
#
loop_
_entity.id
_entity.type
_entity.pdbx_description
1 polymer ?
#
loop_
_entity_poly.entity_id
_entity_poly.type
_entity_poly.pdbx_seq_one_letter_code
_entity_poly.pdbx_strand_id
1 'polypeptide(L)'
;MVQLLEDSRYERQLKLLGMEGQNRLKQATVMVAGIGGLGGTAAMYLAAAGVGKLILAHEGVIHLPDMNRQVLMDSGRIGEERMETALQHLHRINPETELEGHAHRITEESSGPWVEAADLVIDARYDFPERYTLNRLCVRYDRPMIEAAMYGYEVSLMTIVPGRTACLECLYPEGGQPWEPLGFPVLGATSGLIGCMAALEAVKWITAAGNLFTDRMHRMNVLDMSSCSIAVKRNPRCPCCGTGGDTDESVARL
;
A
#
# COMPACT_ATOMS: atom_id res chain seq x y z
N MET A 1 -35.95 -1.87 8.03
CA MET A 1 -34.76 -1.74 7.17
C MET A 1 -34.00 -0.43 7.42
N VAL A 2 -34.64 0.72 7.59
CA VAL A 2 -34.00 2.00 7.95
C VAL A 2 -33.38 1.93 9.35
N GLN A 3 -34.05 1.41 10.34
CA GLN A 3 -33.63 1.30 11.75
C GLN A 3 -32.36 0.39 11.93
N LEU A 4 -32.18 -0.61 11.05
CA LEU A 4 -30.99 -1.48 11.07
C LEU A 4 -29.72 -0.80 10.50
N LEU A 5 -29.87 0.36 9.85
CA LEU A 5 -28.77 1.14 9.29
C LEU A 5 -28.27 2.21 10.28
N GLU A 6 -29.14 2.70 11.18
CA GLU A 6 -28.82 3.78 12.12
C GLU A 6 -27.85 3.35 13.23
N ASP A 7 -27.80 2.04 13.56
CA ASP A 7 -26.87 1.47 14.54
C ASP A 7 -25.64 0.79 13.90
N SER A 8 -25.43 0.98 12.59
CA SER A 8 -24.31 0.38 11.89
C SER A 8 -23.02 1.18 12.11
N ARG A 9 -21.90 0.47 12.41
CA ARG A 9 -20.54 1.03 12.42
C ARG A 9 -20.26 1.88 11.18
N TYR A 10 -20.88 1.57 10.05
CA TYR A 10 -20.64 2.15 8.73
C TYR A 10 -21.67 3.21 8.31
N GLU A 11 -22.60 3.60 9.18
CA GLU A 11 -23.70 4.51 8.87
C GLU A 11 -23.25 5.78 8.13
N ARG A 12 -22.13 6.38 8.58
CA ARG A 12 -21.62 7.62 8.01
C ARG A 12 -21.10 7.43 6.59
N GLN A 13 -20.39 6.33 6.32
CA GLN A 13 -19.83 6.05 4.99
C GLN A 13 -20.84 5.41 4.03
N LEU A 14 -21.89 4.77 4.52
CA LEU A 14 -22.98 4.26 3.69
C LEU A 14 -23.64 5.37 2.85
N LYS A 15 -23.66 6.61 3.35
CA LYS A 15 -24.16 7.77 2.59
C LYS A 15 -23.28 8.14 1.38
N LEU A 16 -22.02 7.72 1.38
CA LEU A 16 -21.05 7.96 0.29
C LEU A 16 -20.93 6.73 -0.63
N LEU A 17 -20.84 5.54 -0.04
CA LEU A 17 -20.51 4.31 -0.77
C LEU A 17 -21.75 3.49 -1.14
N GLY A 18 -22.89 3.75 -0.49
CA GLY A 18 -24.07 2.89 -0.58
C GLY A 18 -23.86 1.50 0.02
N MET A 19 -24.91 0.69 0.03
CA MET A 19 -24.85 -0.70 0.51
C MET A 19 -23.95 -1.57 -0.37
N GLU A 20 -23.97 -1.33 -1.68
CA GLU A 20 -23.15 -2.10 -2.63
C GLU A 20 -21.65 -1.88 -2.40
N GLY A 21 -21.23 -0.61 -2.27
CA GLY A 21 -19.84 -0.29 -1.97
C GLY A 21 -19.37 -0.88 -0.63
N GLN A 22 -20.21 -0.82 0.41
CA GLN A 22 -19.91 -1.43 1.70
C GLN A 22 -19.81 -2.96 1.61
N ASN A 23 -20.67 -3.61 0.84
CA ASN A 23 -20.60 -5.05 0.65
C ASN A 23 -19.33 -5.47 -0.11
N ARG A 24 -18.91 -4.68 -1.10
CA ARG A 24 -17.61 -4.89 -1.79
C ARG A 24 -16.45 -4.79 -0.81
N LEU A 25 -16.44 -3.79 0.08
CA LEU A 25 -15.41 -3.67 1.12
C LEU A 25 -15.38 -4.91 2.05
N LYS A 26 -16.55 -5.36 2.51
CA LYS A 26 -16.68 -6.53 3.38
C LYS A 26 -16.20 -7.84 2.73
N GLN A 27 -16.21 -7.93 1.42
CA GLN A 27 -15.77 -9.10 0.67
C GLN A 27 -14.29 -9.02 0.27
N ALA A 28 -13.70 -7.84 0.31
CA ALA A 28 -12.34 -7.61 -0.17
C ALA A 28 -11.28 -8.11 0.80
N THR A 29 -10.21 -8.65 0.23
CA THR A 29 -8.95 -8.98 0.91
C THR A 29 -7.87 -8.00 0.46
N VAL A 30 -7.30 -7.24 1.38
CA VAL A 30 -6.22 -6.30 1.09
C VAL A 30 -4.94 -6.72 1.79
N MET A 31 -3.85 -6.85 1.04
CA MET A 31 -2.53 -7.04 1.61
C MET A 31 -1.87 -5.68 1.85
N VAL A 32 -1.33 -5.47 3.05
CA VAL A 32 -0.49 -4.30 3.38
C VAL A 32 0.93 -4.78 3.66
N ALA A 33 1.83 -4.54 2.72
CA ALA A 33 3.23 -4.89 2.83
C ALA A 33 3.98 -3.76 3.55
N GLY A 34 4.21 -3.96 4.84
CA GLY A 34 4.79 -2.98 5.75
C GLY A 34 3.73 -2.30 6.64
N ILE A 35 3.86 -2.45 7.96
CA ILE A 35 2.96 -1.83 8.95
C ILE A 35 3.67 -0.75 9.76
N GLY A 36 4.60 -0.02 9.13
CA GLY A 36 5.23 1.17 9.70
C GLY A 36 4.25 2.36 9.74
N GLY A 37 4.78 3.58 9.70
CA GLY A 37 3.96 4.80 9.78
C GLY A 37 2.93 4.92 8.65
N LEU A 38 3.31 4.61 7.41
CA LEU A 38 2.43 4.64 6.24
C LEU A 38 1.44 3.46 6.29
N GLY A 39 1.96 2.24 6.24
CA GLY A 39 1.11 1.05 6.12
C GLY A 39 0.27 0.78 7.36
N GLY A 40 0.78 1.09 8.57
CA GLY A 40 -0.01 1.01 9.79
C GLY A 40 -1.23 1.95 9.76
N THR A 41 -1.05 3.18 9.26
CA THR A 41 -2.15 4.13 9.06
C THR A 41 -3.13 3.63 7.99
N ALA A 42 -2.62 3.09 6.86
CA ALA A 42 -3.48 2.53 5.83
C ALA A 42 -4.31 1.35 6.38
N ALA A 43 -3.68 0.40 7.07
CA ALA A 43 -4.36 -0.75 7.67
C ALA A 43 -5.44 -0.32 8.69
N MET A 44 -5.15 0.69 9.51
CA MET A 44 -6.09 1.25 10.47
C MET A 44 -7.37 1.77 9.79
N TYR A 45 -7.23 2.55 8.73
CA TYR A 45 -8.40 3.09 8.02
C TYR A 45 -9.13 2.05 7.17
N LEU A 46 -8.43 1.06 6.63
CA LEU A 46 -9.07 -0.07 5.92
C LEU A 46 -9.90 -0.93 6.88
N ALA A 47 -9.36 -1.24 8.07
CA ALA A 47 -10.11 -1.94 9.10
C ALA A 47 -11.34 -1.10 9.54
N ALA A 48 -11.16 0.19 9.81
CA ALA A 48 -12.26 1.09 10.18
C ALA A 48 -13.33 1.19 9.09
N ALA A 49 -12.94 1.17 7.81
CA ALA A 49 -13.86 1.16 6.66
C ALA A 49 -14.59 -0.17 6.47
N GLY A 50 -14.17 -1.24 7.14
CA GLY A 50 -14.81 -2.55 7.07
C GLY A 50 -14.37 -3.39 5.88
N VAL A 51 -13.08 -3.35 5.54
CA VAL A 51 -12.47 -4.34 4.66
C VAL A 51 -12.57 -5.71 5.33
N GLY A 52 -13.00 -6.71 4.59
CA GLY A 52 -13.29 -8.05 5.14
C GLY A 52 -12.06 -8.74 5.68
N LYS A 53 -10.94 -8.68 4.97
CA LYS A 53 -9.67 -9.29 5.39
C LYS A 53 -8.48 -8.38 5.12
N LEU A 54 -7.57 -8.31 6.09
CA LEU A 54 -6.26 -7.67 5.95
C LEU A 54 -5.15 -8.73 6.12
N ILE A 55 -4.29 -8.85 5.12
CA ILE A 55 -3.05 -9.62 5.18
C ILE A 55 -1.92 -8.63 5.43
N LEU A 56 -1.19 -8.78 6.53
CA LEU A 56 -0.17 -7.84 6.98
C LEU A 56 1.19 -8.52 6.99
N ALA A 57 2.20 -7.90 6.41
CA ALA A 57 3.56 -8.43 6.39
C ALA A 57 4.58 -7.39 6.86
N HIS A 58 5.29 -7.66 7.94
CA HIS A 58 6.36 -6.82 8.47
C HIS A 58 7.16 -7.57 9.53
N GLU A 59 8.47 -7.59 9.42
CA GLU A 59 9.37 -8.18 10.40
C GLU A 59 9.78 -7.21 11.51
N GLY A 60 10.38 -7.76 12.55
CA GLY A 60 11.14 -7.04 13.57
C GLY A 60 10.33 -6.61 14.78
N VAL A 61 11.07 -6.04 15.72
CA VAL A 61 10.53 -5.59 17.02
C VAL A 61 10.27 -4.08 17.03
N ILE A 62 9.53 -3.63 18.02
CA ILE A 62 9.22 -2.22 18.25
C ILE A 62 10.46 -1.53 18.84
N HIS A 63 10.87 -0.42 18.24
CA HIS A 63 11.96 0.42 18.72
C HIS A 63 11.46 1.81 19.13
N LEU A 64 12.15 2.45 20.07
CA LEU A 64 11.78 3.80 20.52
C LEU A 64 11.67 4.82 19.36
N PRO A 65 12.56 4.84 18.35
CA PRO A 65 12.42 5.75 17.19
C PRO A 65 11.17 5.50 16.34
N ASP A 66 10.47 4.37 16.49
CA ASP A 66 9.24 4.09 15.76
C ASP A 66 8.04 4.89 16.29
N MET A 67 8.10 5.30 17.55
CA MET A 67 6.98 5.93 18.28
C MET A 67 6.55 7.28 17.71
N ASN A 68 7.38 7.93 16.91
CA ASN A 68 7.03 9.20 16.28
C ASN A 68 6.04 9.06 15.09
N ARG A 69 5.79 7.81 14.61
CA ARG A 69 5.02 7.58 13.40
C ARG A 69 4.24 6.27 13.33
N GLN A 70 4.64 5.24 14.04
CA GLN A 70 4.01 3.91 13.95
C GLN A 70 2.82 3.82 14.91
N VAL A 71 1.68 4.34 14.48
CA VAL A 71 0.45 4.50 15.27
C VAL A 71 -0.19 3.20 15.78
N LEU A 72 0.18 2.06 15.21
CA LEU A 72 -0.25 0.74 15.68
C LEU A 72 0.65 0.18 16.79
N MET A 73 1.76 0.86 17.11
CA MET A 73 2.69 0.43 18.14
C MET A 73 2.38 1.07 19.49
N ASP A 74 2.90 0.45 20.54
CA ASP A 74 2.74 0.88 21.93
C ASP A 74 4.10 1.09 22.58
N SER A 75 4.33 2.24 23.20
CA SER A 75 5.58 2.55 23.89
C SER A 75 5.85 1.64 25.09
N GLY A 76 4.80 1.05 25.68
CA GLY A 76 4.93 0.03 26.74
C GLY A 76 5.42 -1.34 26.23
N ARG A 77 5.49 -1.53 24.92
CA ARG A 77 5.87 -2.80 24.27
C ARG A 77 7.16 -2.71 23.44
N ILE A 78 8.00 -1.72 23.72
CA ILE A 78 9.32 -1.60 23.08
C ILE A 78 10.14 -2.88 23.32
N GLY A 79 10.71 -3.44 22.24
CA GLY A 79 11.45 -4.70 22.24
C GLY A 79 10.60 -5.94 21.94
N GLU A 80 9.26 -5.83 21.95
CA GLU A 80 8.36 -6.91 21.55
C GLU A 80 8.12 -6.94 20.05
N GLU A 81 7.62 -8.07 19.53
CA GLU A 81 7.29 -8.24 18.13
C GLU A 81 6.16 -7.30 17.72
N ARG A 82 6.38 -6.57 16.61
CA ARG A 82 5.43 -5.53 16.18
C ARG A 82 4.14 -6.07 15.58
N MET A 83 4.18 -7.23 14.93
CA MET A 83 3.01 -7.80 14.26
C MET A 83 1.89 -8.09 15.25
N GLU A 84 2.20 -8.74 16.36
CA GLU A 84 1.19 -9.03 17.39
C GLU A 84 0.53 -7.77 17.94
N THR A 85 1.34 -6.73 18.24
CA THR A 85 0.82 -5.44 18.71
C THR A 85 -0.11 -4.81 17.68
N ALA A 86 0.27 -4.82 16.39
CA ALA A 86 -0.55 -4.28 15.32
C ALA A 86 -1.88 -5.04 15.19
N LEU A 87 -1.87 -6.36 15.20
CA LEU A 87 -3.09 -7.18 15.13
C LEU A 87 -4.04 -6.87 16.28
N GLN A 88 -3.52 -6.74 17.51
CA GLN A 88 -4.33 -6.40 18.68
C GLN A 88 -4.96 -4.99 18.57
N HIS A 89 -4.22 -4.01 18.04
CA HIS A 89 -4.76 -2.66 17.81
C HIS A 89 -5.82 -2.64 16.72
N LEU A 90 -5.58 -3.30 15.60
CA LEU A 90 -6.55 -3.39 14.50
C LEU A 90 -7.83 -4.11 14.91
N HIS A 91 -7.72 -5.21 15.67
CA HIS A 91 -8.89 -5.92 16.20
C HIS A 91 -9.74 -5.03 17.11
N ARG A 92 -9.12 -4.16 17.94
CA ARG A 92 -9.87 -3.19 18.74
C ARG A 92 -10.57 -2.12 17.91
N ILE A 93 -10.00 -1.74 16.74
CA ILE A 93 -10.63 -0.80 15.82
C ILE A 93 -11.87 -1.45 15.18
N ASN A 94 -11.69 -2.65 14.61
CA ASN A 94 -12.78 -3.39 14.00
C ASN A 94 -12.64 -4.91 14.19
N PRO A 95 -13.39 -5.50 15.13
CA PRO A 95 -13.33 -6.95 15.37
C PRO A 95 -13.96 -7.79 14.23
N GLU A 96 -14.69 -7.17 13.30
CA GLU A 96 -15.29 -7.86 12.15
C GLU A 96 -14.29 -8.10 11.01
N THR A 97 -13.17 -7.35 10.96
CA THR A 97 -12.12 -7.54 9.96
C THR A 97 -11.29 -8.77 10.32
N GLU A 98 -11.20 -9.73 9.41
CA GLU A 98 -10.27 -10.83 9.54
C GLU A 98 -8.83 -10.33 9.40
N LEU A 99 -7.96 -10.71 10.32
CA LEU A 99 -6.57 -10.26 10.38
C LEU A 99 -5.63 -11.45 10.25
N GLU A 100 -4.77 -11.42 9.22
CA GLU A 100 -3.71 -12.39 8.99
C GLU A 100 -2.36 -11.68 9.04
N GLY A 101 -1.51 -12.02 10.00
CA GLY A 101 -0.22 -11.34 10.23
C GLY A 101 0.98 -12.24 9.97
N HIS A 102 1.95 -11.72 9.22
CA HIS A 102 3.21 -12.40 8.91
C HIS A 102 4.40 -11.55 9.38
N ALA A 103 5.09 -12.01 10.42
CA ALA A 103 6.30 -11.36 10.94
C ALA A 103 7.54 -11.68 10.07
N HIS A 104 7.42 -11.42 8.76
CA HIS A 104 8.43 -11.77 7.76
C HIS A 104 8.67 -10.62 6.78
N ARG A 105 9.86 -10.66 6.16
CA ARG A 105 10.19 -9.81 5.00
C ARG A 105 9.41 -10.25 3.76
N ILE A 106 9.33 -9.33 2.81
CA ILE A 106 8.80 -9.64 1.48
C ILE A 106 9.87 -10.36 0.66
N THR A 107 9.60 -11.63 0.35
CA THR A 107 10.43 -12.46 -0.54
C THR A 107 9.54 -13.14 -1.57
N GLU A 108 10.11 -13.60 -2.69
CA GLU A 108 9.31 -14.32 -3.71
C GLU A 108 8.71 -15.61 -3.15
N GLU A 109 9.46 -16.30 -2.29
CA GLU A 109 9.06 -17.60 -1.73
C GLU A 109 7.94 -17.46 -0.72
N SER A 110 8.08 -16.56 0.25
CA SER A 110 7.11 -16.42 1.35
C SER A 110 5.88 -15.62 0.97
N SER A 111 6.02 -14.58 0.14
CA SER A 111 4.97 -13.59 -0.09
C SER A 111 4.07 -13.90 -1.30
N GLY A 112 4.46 -14.84 -2.15
CA GLY A 112 3.65 -15.24 -3.31
C GLY A 112 2.22 -15.62 -2.93
N PRO A 113 2.01 -16.56 -1.97
CA PRO A 113 0.67 -16.95 -1.54
C PRO A 113 -0.17 -15.80 -0.96
N TRP A 114 0.47 -14.84 -0.27
CA TRP A 114 -0.23 -13.69 0.31
C TRP A 114 -0.72 -12.71 -0.77
N VAL A 115 0.15 -12.46 -1.77
CA VAL A 115 -0.22 -11.62 -2.92
C VAL A 115 -1.30 -12.29 -3.74
N GLU A 116 -1.20 -13.60 -3.99
CA GLU A 116 -2.21 -14.36 -4.73
C GLU A 116 -3.59 -14.34 -4.07
N ALA A 117 -3.63 -14.40 -2.74
CA ALA A 117 -4.87 -14.37 -1.97
C ALA A 117 -5.51 -12.97 -1.87
N ALA A 118 -4.76 -11.90 -2.14
CA ALA A 118 -5.26 -10.54 -2.03
C ALA A 118 -5.97 -10.08 -3.32
N ASP A 119 -6.99 -9.24 -3.18
CA ASP A 119 -7.64 -8.52 -4.28
C ASP A 119 -6.87 -7.25 -4.65
N LEU A 120 -6.09 -6.73 -3.71
CA LEU A 120 -5.30 -5.50 -3.83
C LEU A 120 -4.12 -5.54 -2.87
N VAL A 121 -2.99 -4.99 -3.28
CA VAL A 121 -1.77 -4.87 -2.46
C VAL A 121 -1.44 -3.40 -2.24
N ILE A 122 -1.07 -3.02 -1.02
CA ILE A 122 -0.47 -1.72 -0.70
C ILE A 122 1.02 -1.93 -0.45
N ASP A 123 1.85 -1.31 -1.27
CA ASP A 123 3.29 -1.23 -1.06
C ASP A 123 3.61 -0.09 -0.09
N ALA A 124 3.91 -0.47 1.15
CA ALA A 124 4.35 0.42 2.22
C ALA A 124 5.76 0.05 2.72
N ARG A 125 6.56 -0.61 1.85
CA ARG A 125 7.96 -0.97 2.16
C ARG A 125 8.87 0.22 1.92
N TYR A 126 9.97 0.25 2.67
CA TYR A 126 10.93 1.35 2.62
C TYR A 126 12.11 1.03 1.70
N ASP A 127 12.42 -0.21 1.43
CA ASP A 127 13.57 -0.61 0.61
C ASP A 127 13.16 -1.12 -0.78
N PHE A 128 13.93 -0.77 -1.80
CA PHE A 128 13.65 -1.14 -3.18
C PHE A 128 13.71 -2.65 -3.44
N PRO A 129 14.60 -3.45 -2.86
CA PRO A 129 14.60 -4.90 -3.04
C PRO A 129 13.25 -5.54 -2.72
N GLU A 130 12.65 -5.23 -1.57
CA GLU A 130 11.33 -5.76 -1.22
C GLU A 130 10.22 -5.19 -2.10
N ARG A 131 10.28 -3.90 -2.45
CA ARG A 131 9.33 -3.24 -3.34
C ARG A 131 9.33 -3.85 -4.73
N TYR A 132 10.50 -4.15 -5.30
CA TYR A 132 10.59 -4.84 -6.59
C TYR A 132 10.08 -6.26 -6.53
N THR A 133 10.39 -7.00 -5.47
CA THR A 133 9.84 -8.34 -5.25
C THR A 133 8.31 -8.29 -5.23
N LEU A 134 7.74 -7.36 -4.45
CA LEU A 134 6.30 -7.18 -4.37
C LEU A 134 5.67 -6.82 -5.73
N ASN A 135 6.29 -5.89 -6.47
CA ASN A 135 5.88 -5.49 -7.81
C ASN A 135 5.84 -6.69 -8.78
N ARG A 136 6.90 -7.53 -8.77
CA ARG A 136 6.97 -8.72 -9.62
C ARG A 136 5.91 -9.76 -9.26
N LEU A 137 5.66 -9.95 -7.98
CA LEU A 137 4.59 -10.82 -7.50
C LEU A 137 3.22 -10.29 -7.94
N CYS A 138 2.96 -9.00 -7.79
CA CYS A 138 1.72 -8.38 -8.24
C CYS A 138 1.51 -8.53 -9.75
N VAL A 139 2.56 -8.36 -10.56
CA VAL A 139 2.49 -8.60 -12.01
C VAL A 139 2.24 -10.08 -12.32
N ARG A 140 2.92 -11.00 -11.62
CA ARG A 140 2.79 -12.45 -11.80
C ARG A 140 1.38 -12.96 -11.49
N TYR A 141 0.78 -12.49 -10.40
CA TYR A 141 -0.53 -12.93 -9.94
C TYR A 141 -1.69 -12.04 -10.42
N ASP A 142 -1.41 -11.08 -11.31
CA ASP A 142 -2.39 -10.11 -11.82
C ASP A 142 -3.13 -9.37 -10.69
N ARG A 143 -2.38 -8.88 -9.69
CA ARG A 143 -2.94 -8.14 -8.56
C ARG A 143 -2.59 -6.67 -8.65
N PRO A 144 -3.58 -5.76 -8.58
CA PRO A 144 -3.31 -4.33 -8.54
C PRO A 144 -2.50 -3.98 -7.30
N MET A 145 -1.64 -2.97 -7.42
CA MET A 145 -0.79 -2.51 -6.34
C MET A 145 -0.88 -0.99 -6.21
N ILE A 146 -1.09 -0.51 -5.00
CA ILE A 146 -0.94 0.90 -4.68
C ILE A 146 0.49 1.11 -4.23
N GLU A 147 1.27 1.78 -5.06
CA GLU A 147 2.59 2.29 -4.74
C GLU A 147 2.43 3.55 -3.93
N ALA A 148 2.90 3.56 -2.69
CA ALA A 148 2.85 4.70 -1.79
C ALA A 148 4.21 4.89 -1.13
N ALA A 149 4.76 6.10 -1.24
CA ALA A 149 6.08 6.40 -0.69
C ALA A 149 6.15 7.81 -0.08
N MET A 150 7.12 8.00 0.83
CA MET A 150 7.41 9.30 1.38
C MET A 150 8.89 9.45 1.68
N TYR A 151 9.37 10.69 1.63
CA TYR A 151 10.71 11.08 2.07
C TYR A 151 10.66 12.52 2.63
N GLY A 152 10.92 12.67 3.91
CA GLY A 152 10.82 13.99 4.58
C GLY A 152 9.41 14.58 4.49
N TYR A 153 9.27 15.63 3.72
CA TYR A 153 7.99 16.31 3.44
C TYR A 153 7.36 15.92 2.10
N GLU A 154 8.02 15.07 1.32
CA GLU A 154 7.50 14.65 0.02
C GLU A 154 6.75 13.32 0.15
N VAL A 155 5.62 13.21 -0.56
CA VAL A 155 4.86 11.98 -0.70
C VAL A 155 4.58 11.70 -2.17
N SER A 156 4.47 10.43 -2.53
CA SER A 156 4.07 9.99 -3.86
C SER A 156 3.09 8.83 -3.79
N LEU A 157 2.19 8.77 -4.77
CA LEU A 157 1.15 7.76 -4.88
C LEU A 157 0.86 7.43 -6.34
N MET A 158 0.80 6.14 -6.66
CA MET A 158 0.38 5.64 -7.96
C MET A 158 -0.37 4.31 -7.82
N THR A 159 -1.39 4.08 -8.64
CA THR A 159 -2.05 2.78 -8.74
C THR A 159 -1.52 2.03 -9.94
N ILE A 160 -0.90 0.89 -9.69
CA ILE A 160 -0.37 -0.03 -10.70
C ILE A 160 -1.40 -1.13 -10.95
N VAL A 161 -1.81 -1.27 -12.21
CA VAL A 161 -2.70 -2.34 -12.66
C VAL A 161 -1.92 -3.19 -13.66
N PRO A 162 -1.59 -4.45 -13.33
CA PRO A 162 -0.82 -5.33 -14.21
C PRO A 162 -1.40 -5.40 -15.61
N GLY A 163 -0.54 -5.48 -16.61
CA GLY A 163 -0.95 -5.51 -18.02
C GLY A 163 -1.52 -4.20 -18.60
N ARG A 164 -1.93 -3.24 -17.74
CA ARG A 164 -2.61 -1.99 -18.16
C ARG A 164 -1.76 -0.76 -17.96
N THR A 165 -1.14 -0.60 -16.81
CA THR A 165 -0.34 0.60 -16.46
C THR A 165 1.15 0.30 -16.43
N ALA A 166 1.98 1.33 -16.26
CA ALA A 166 3.38 1.17 -15.89
C ALA A 166 3.48 0.48 -14.51
N CYS A 167 4.49 -0.37 -14.32
CA CYS A 167 4.82 -0.98 -13.03
C CYS A 167 5.93 -0.19 -12.31
N LEU A 168 6.29 -0.61 -11.11
CA LEU A 168 7.34 0.06 -10.33
C LEU A 168 8.69 0.08 -11.05
N GLU A 169 9.06 -0.99 -11.79
CA GLU A 169 10.31 -1.05 -12.55
C GLU A 169 10.28 -0.21 -13.83
N CYS A 170 9.10 0.19 -14.32
CA CYS A 170 9.00 1.23 -15.35
C CYS A 170 9.32 2.62 -14.78
N LEU A 171 8.94 2.86 -13.52
CA LEU A 171 9.11 4.13 -12.84
C LEU A 171 10.55 4.30 -12.33
N TYR A 172 11.13 3.23 -11.78
CA TYR A 172 12.48 3.21 -11.19
C TYR A 172 13.29 2.04 -11.79
N PRO A 173 13.82 2.17 -13.02
CA PRO A 173 14.45 1.06 -13.73
C PRO A 173 15.80 0.61 -13.15
N GLU A 174 16.50 1.47 -12.42
CA GLU A 174 17.88 1.22 -11.94
C GLU A 174 17.93 0.93 -10.42
N GLY A 175 16.79 0.86 -9.78
CA GLY A 175 16.75 0.76 -8.33
C GLY A 175 16.95 2.12 -7.63
N GLY A 176 16.57 2.16 -6.36
CA GLY A 176 16.79 3.34 -5.52
C GLY A 176 18.21 3.41 -5.00
N GLN A 177 18.64 4.60 -4.62
CA GLN A 177 19.90 4.79 -3.89
C GLN A 177 19.84 4.05 -2.54
N PRO A 178 20.98 3.52 -2.05
CA PRO A 178 21.06 2.99 -0.69
C PRO A 178 20.64 4.07 0.33
N TRP A 179 19.93 3.64 1.35
CA TRP A 179 19.55 4.54 2.44
C TRP A 179 20.80 5.00 3.24
N GLU A 180 20.73 6.21 3.74
CA GLU A 180 21.75 6.73 4.66
C GLU A 180 21.79 5.89 5.95
N PRO A 181 22.95 5.81 6.64
CA PRO A 181 23.13 5.00 7.84
C PRO A 181 22.13 5.30 8.99
N LEU A 182 21.66 6.55 9.07
CA LEU A 182 20.65 6.98 10.05
C LEU A 182 19.20 6.76 9.59
N GLY A 183 19.01 6.11 8.42
CA GLY A 183 17.73 5.95 7.78
C GLY A 183 17.26 7.22 7.07
N PHE A 184 16.08 7.17 6.52
CA PHE A 184 15.49 8.32 5.82
C PHE A 184 14.72 9.24 6.79
N PRO A 185 14.69 10.57 6.51
CA PRO A 185 13.94 11.49 7.36
C PRO A 185 12.44 11.20 7.26
N VAL A 186 11.78 11.11 8.43
CA VAL A 186 10.34 10.82 8.49
C VAL A 186 9.67 11.64 9.57
N LEU A 187 8.62 12.37 9.17
CA LEU A 187 7.67 13.01 10.07
C LEU A 187 6.40 12.15 10.14
N GLY A 188 5.89 11.88 11.34
CA GLY A 188 4.72 11.02 11.54
C GLY A 188 3.49 11.50 10.75
N ALA A 189 3.22 12.81 10.75
CA ALA A 189 2.11 13.38 10.00
C ALA A 189 2.23 13.15 8.46
N THR A 190 3.45 13.23 7.90
CA THR A 190 3.68 12.96 6.47
C THR A 190 3.40 11.50 6.14
N SER A 191 3.93 10.58 6.96
CA SER A 191 3.68 9.15 6.75
C SER A 191 2.20 8.78 6.98
N GLY A 192 1.53 9.43 7.94
CA GLY A 192 0.11 9.27 8.17
C GLY A 192 -0.74 9.76 7.00
N LEU A 193 -0.42 10.94 6.44
CA LEU A 193 -1.12 11.49 5.28
C LEU A 193 -1.09 10.53 4.09
N ILE A 194 0.09 10.06 3.70
CA ILE A 194 0.20 9.14 2.57
C ILE A 194 -0.44 7.77 2.86
N GLY A 195 -0.43 7.32 4.11
CA GLY A 195 -1.17 6.13 4.55
C GLY A 195 -2.68 6.30 4.38
N CYS A 196 -3.23 7.46 4.74
CA CYS A 196 -4.65 7.79 4.49
C CYS A 196 -4.96 7.84 2.98
N MET A 197 -4.07 8.42 2.16
CA MET A 197 -4.25 8.47 0.71
C MET A 197 -4.22 7.07 0.09
N ALA A 198 -3.32 6.19 0.55
CA ALA A 198 -3.27 4.81 0.10
C ALA A 198 -4.54 4.03 0.48
N ALA A 199 -5.04 4.21 1.70
CA ALA A 199 -6.31 3.61 2.12
C ALA A 199 -7.49 4.11 1.28
N LEU A 200 -7.55 5.42 1.00
CA LEU A 200 -8.58 6.00 0.15
C LEU A 200 -8.51 5.47 -1.28
N GLU A 201 -7.31 5.32 -1.84
CA GLU A 201 -7.12 4.74 -3.18
C GLU A 201 -7.59 3.28 -3.22
N ALA A 202 -7.31 2.50 -2.16
CA ALA A 202 -7.81 1.14 -2.01
C ALA A 202 -9.34 1.09 -1.93
N VAL A 203 -9.95 1.96 -1.14
CA VAL A 203 -11.42 2.06 -1.07
C VAL A 203 -12.02 2.39 -2.44
N LYS A 204 -11.44 3.35 -3.18
CA LYS A 204 -11.89 3.70 -4.54
C LYS A 204 -11.78 2.51 -5.50
N TRP A 205 -10.67 1.77 -5.46
CA TRP A 205 -10.50 0.57 -6.27
C TRP A 205 -11.59 -0.47 -5.97
N ILE A 206 -11.78 -0.83 -4.71
CA ILE A 206 -12.71 -1.87 -4.28
C ILE A 206 -14.15 -1.49 -4.59
N THR A 207 -14.52 -0.23 -4.35
CA THR A 207 -15.89 0.25 -4.53
C THR A 207 -16.19 0.72 -5.95
N ALA A 208 -15.19 0.75 -6.83
CA ALA A 208 -15.25 1.34 -8.17
C ALA A 208 -15.70 2.81 -8.16
N ALA A 209 -15.35 3.57 -7.11
CA ALA A 209 -15.73 4.97 -6.94
C ALA A 209 -14.60 5.92 -7.37
N GLY A 210 -14.97 7.03 -8.00
CA GLY A 210 -14.03 8.10 -8.36
C GLY A 210 -12.98 7.71 -9.39
N ASN A 211 -11.86 8.45 -9.40
CA ASN A 211 -10.73 8.25 -10.32
C ASN A 211 -9.49 7.80 -9.55
N LEU A 212 -8.78 6.83 -10.10
CA LEU A 212 -7.53 6.32 -9.55
C LEU A 212 -6.32 7.08 -10.12
N PHE A 213 -5.19 7.01 -9.44
CA PHE A 213 -3.91 7.51 -9.95
C PHE A 213 -3.22 6.46 -10.85
N THR A 214 -3.93 6.02 -11.89
CA THR A 214 -3.39 5.15 -12.96
C THR A 214 -2.70 5.99 -14.02
N ASP A 215 -1.61 5.47 -14.60
CA ASP A 215 -0.80 6.12 -15.66
C ASP A 215 -0.24 7.50 -15.27
N ARG A 216 -0.25 7.79 -13.99
CA ARG A 216 0.31 9.01 -13.42
C ARG A 216 0.70 8.79 -11.96
N MET A 217 1.79 9.37 -11.57
CA MET A 217 2.21 9.48 -10.18
C MET A 217 1.79 10.83 -9.63
N HIS A 218 1.00 10.82 -8.57
CA HIS A 218 0.72 12.03 -7.79
C HIS A 218 1.88 12.28 -6.83
N ARG A 219 2.41 13.50 -6.84
CA ARG A 219 3.42 13.95 -5.87
C ARG A 219 2.91 15.18 -5.15
N MET A 220 3.23 15.28 -3.85
CA MET A 220 2.92 16.42 -3.02
C MET A 220 4.11 16.72 -2.10
N ASN A 221 4.44 18.00 -1.94
CA ASN A 221 5.29 18.47 -0.86
C ASN A 221 4.40 19.07 0.23
N VAL A 222 4.37 18.43 1.41
CA VAL A 222 3.48 18.85 2.49
C VAL A 222 4.02 20.05 3.30
N LEU A 223 5.24 20.50 3.03
CA LEU A 223 5.78 21.70 3.66
C LEU A 223 5.10 22.97 3.14
N ASP A 224 4.84 23.03 1.84
CA ASP A 224 4.19 24.15 1.15
C ASP A 224 2.84 23.80 0.52
N MET A 225 2.41 22.54 0.68
CA MET A 225 1.16 21.99 0.14
C MET A 225 1.10 21.99 -1.40
N SER A 226 2.23 22.14 -2.08
CA SER A 226 2.28 22.05 -3.53
C SER A 226 2.08 20.60 -3.99
N SER A 227 1.38 20.41 -5.10
CA SER A 227 1.17 19.08 -5.67
C SER A 227 1.21 19.09 -7.20
N CYS A 228 1.61 17.96 -7.77
CA CYS A 228 1.60 17.76 -9.21
C CYS A 228 1.27 16.29 -9.54
N SER A 229 0.84 16.06 -10.77
CA SER A 229 0.67 14.72 -11.34
C SER A 229 1.63 14.56 -12.51
N ILE A 230 2.48 13.54 -12.45
CA ILE A 230 3.48 13.23 -13.46
C ILE A 230 2.96 12.03 -14.26
N ALA A 231 2.81 12.19 -15.58
CA ALA A 231 2.43 11.08 -16.44
C ALA A 231 3.52 9.99 -16.45
N VAL A 232 3.13 8.75 -16.22
CA VAL A 232 4.03 7.59 -16.21
C VAL A 232 3.59 6.62 -17.31
N LYS A 233 4.47 6.36 -18.27
CA LYS A 233 4.17 5.46 -19.39
C LYS A 233 4.78 4.10 -19.15
N ARG A 234 4.04 3.05 -19.48
CA ARG A 234 4.55 1.68 -19.50
C ARG A 234 5.73 1.58 -20.48
N ASN A 235 6.83 0.99 -20.04
CA ASN A 235 7.97 0.70 -20.87
C ASN A 235 7.77 -0.67 -21.57
N PRO A 236 7.66 -0.75 -22.90
CA PRO A 236 7.51 -2.03 -23.59
C PRO A 236 8.65 -3.01 -23.37
N ARG A 237 9.85 -2.50 -23.05
CA ARG A 237 11.06 -3.29 -22.73
C ARG A 237 11.30 -3.45 -21.23
N CYS A 238 10.30 -3.18 -20.39
CA CYS A 238 10.45 -3.37 -18.95
C CYS A 238 10.71 -4.84 -18.62
N PRO A 239 11.73 -5.17 -17.80
CA PRO A 239 12.05 -6.55 -17.45
C PRO A 239 10.93 -7.24 -16.66
N CYS A 240 10.09 -6.47 -15.96
CA CYS A 240 9.00 -6.99 -15.14
C CYS A 240 7.68 -7.08 -15.91
N CYS A 241 7.23 -5.99 -16.55
CA CYS A 241 5.90 -5.92 -17.16
C CYS A 241 5.93 -5.73 -18.67
N GLY A 242 7.09 -5.71 -19.33
CA GLY A 242 7.21 -5.54 -20.76
C GLY A 242 6.50 -6.64 -21.54
N THR A 243 6.04 -6.33 -22.75
CA THR A 243 5.32 -7.28 -23.63
C THR A 243 6.24 -8.11 -24.52
N GLY A 244 7.59 -8.02 -24.32
CA GLY A 244 8.54 -8.78 -25.13
C GLY A 244 8.44 -8.46 -26.62
N GLY A 245 8.33 -7.19 -26.98
CA GLY A 245 8.45 -6.77 -28.39
C GLY A 245 9.84 -7.15 -28.89
N ASP A 246 9.88 -7.84 -30.02
CA ASP A 246 11.08 -8.30 -30.71
C ASP A 246 12.22 -7.28 -30.59
N THR A 247 13.35 -7.76 -30.15
CA THR A 247 14.62 -7.04 -30.29
C THR A 247 14.90 -6.86 -31.78
N ASP A 248 14.38 -5.78 -32.35
CA ASP A 248 14.86 -5.32 -33.64
C ASP A 248 16.31 -4.85 -33.44
N GLU A 249 17.26 -5.78 -33.66
CA GLU A 249 18.70 -5.55 -33.64
C GLU A 249 19.16 -4.61 -34.78
N SER A 250 18.25 -3.93 -35.47
CA SER A 250 18.55 -3.13 -36.66
C SER A 250 18.92 -1.66 -36.43
N VAL A 251 19.00 -1.19 -35.16
CA VAL A 251 19.36 0.24 -34.87
C VAL A 251 20.71 0.38 -34.16
N ALA A 252 21.62 -0.54 -34.34
CA ALA A 252 22.99 -0.40 -33.79
C ALA A 252 24.01 -0.16 -34.93
N ARG A 253 23.69 0.70 -35.91
CA ARG A 253 24.68 1.26 -36.88
C ARG A 253 24.13 2.55 -37.51
N LEU A 254 24.40 3.67 -36.86
CA LEU A 254 24.74 4.96 -37.50
C LEU A 254 25.43 5.84 -36.46
#